data_a6c563731c6096622201cdc4882bdadf
#
_entry.id   a6c563731c6096622201cdc4882bdadf
#
_cell.length_a   1.000
_cell.length_b   1.000
_cell.length_c   1.000
_cell.angle_alpha   90.00
_cell.angle_beta   90.00
_cell.angle_gamma   90.00
#
_symmetry.space_group_name_H-M   'P 1'
#
loop_
_entity.id
_entity.type
_entity.pdbx_description
1 polymer ?
#
loop_
_entity_poly.entity_id
_entity_poly.type
_entity_poly.pdbx_seq_one_letter_code
_entity_poly.pdbx_strand_id
1 'polypeptide(L)'
;MDKKDIKKVVLAYSGGLDTSIIIPWLKENYNNCEVIAVSGNVGQADELEGLEEKALKTGASKLYVEDLTDEFVEDYIIPTVKAGALYEEYMLGTSFARPIIAKRIVEIALAEGADAICHGCTGKGNDQVRFELAIKAFAPDMHIIAPWREWDIKSREEEIDYAEKHNVPLKINRETNYSKDKNLWHLSHEGLDLEDAGNEPLYDKEGFLEMGVSPFKAPDKPTYLTMEFEQGVPVALNDKKMSPKEIVLQLNKLGGENGIGLLDIVENRLVGMKCRGVYETPGGAILYFAHKYLETLCLDKYTAHKKQELAVTFADLVYNGQWFTPLREALSAFVDKTQERVTGKVKLKLYKGNIIKAGAWSDYSLYSEEIATFGEDNVYNQADATGFINLFGLPIKVQAQVNAKLKKII
;
A
#
# COMPACT_ATOMS: atom_id res chain seq x y z
N MET A 1 -18.05 27.38 -7.61
CA MET A 1 -19.42 27.49 -7.04
C MET A 1 -19.33 28.41 -5.84
N ASP A 2 -20.29 29.34 -5.64
CA ASP A 2 -20.29 30.17 -4.42
C ASP A 2 -20.69 29.27 -3.22
N LYS A 3 -20.09 29.49 -2.03
CA LYS A 3 -20.43 28.76 -0.79
C LYS A 3 -21.94 28.75 -0.47
N LYS A 4 -22.66 29.77 -0.90
CA LYS A 4 -24.11 29.90 -0.69
C LYS A 4 -24.95 29.00 -1.57
N ASP A 5 -24.41 28.52 -2.69
CA ASP A 5 -25.10 27.68 -3.66
C ASP A 5 -24.98 26.18 -3.32
N ILE A 6 -24.05 25.82 -2.45
CA ILE A 6 -23.82 24.46 -1.99
C ILE A 6 -24.86 24.08 -0.95
N LYS A 7 -25.71 23.10 -1.27
CA LYS A 7 -26.82 22.63 -0.43
C LYS A 7 -26.56 21.26 0.16
N LYS A 8 -25.79 20.42 -0.53
CA LYS A 8 -25.50 19.04 -0.13
C LYS A 8 -24.04 18.71 -0.34
N VAL A 9 -23.40 18.21 0.73
CA VAL A 9 -21.99 17.83 0.74
C VAL A 9 -21.85 16.38 1.18
N VAL A 10 -21.06 15.60 0.44
CA VAL A 10 -20.62 14.27 0.88
C VAL A 10 -19.25 14.39 1.52
N LEU A 11 -19.14 13.94 2.77
CA LEU A 11 -17.92 14.03 3.57
C LEU A 11 -17.23 12.67 3.69
N ALA A 12 -15.95 12.58 3.32
CA ALA A 12 -15.09 11.46 3.69
C ALA A 12 -14.93 11.44 5.23
N TYR A 13 -15.53 10.45 5.89
CA TYR A 13 -15.68 10.44 7.34
C TYR A 13 -15.01 9.22 7.97
N SER A 14 -14.00 9.46 8.79
CA SER A 14 -13.31 8.42 9.56
C SER A 14 -13.80 8.30 11.00
N GLY A 15 -14.57 9.29 11.49
CA GLY A 15 -14.98 9.38 12.88
C GLY A 15 -13.89 9.91 13.83
N GLY A 16 -12.71 10.25 13.34
CA GLY A 16 -11.66 10.93 14.09
C GLY A 16 -12.04 12.37 14.45
N LEU A 17 -11.19 13.05 15.22
CA LEU A 17 -11.40 14.44 15.63
C LEU A 17 -11.60 15.34 14.41
N ASP A 18 -10.62 15.36 13.50
CA ASP A 18 -10.59 16.22 12.31
C ASP A 18 -11.86 16.09 11.48
N THR A 19 -12.27 14.85 11.13
CA THR A 19 -13.45 14.64 10.29
C THR A 19 -14.77 14.92 11.02
N SER A 20 -14.80 14.76 12.34
CA SER A 20 -16.02 15.03 13.12
C SER A 20 -16.29 16.53 13.26
N ILE A 21 -15.26 17.37 13.48
CA ILE A 21 -15.44 18.82 13.56
C ILE A 21 -15.80 19.46 12.21
N ILE A 22 -15.49 18.80 11.10
CA ILE A 22 -15.85 19.25 9.76
C ILE A 22 -17.37 19.34 9.56
N ILE A 23 -18.15 18.45 10.19
CA ILE A 23 -19.62 18.44 10.03
C ILE A 23 -20.24 19.78 10.49
N PRO A 24 -20.05 20.24 11.74
CA PRO A 24 -20.58 21.55 12.14
C PRO A 24 -19.93 22.70 11.38
N TRP A 25 -18.64 22.62 11.05
CA TRP A 25 -17.95 23.65 10.28
C TRP A 25 -18.56 23.84 8.87
N LEU A 26 -18.91 22.75 8.17
CA LEU A 26 -19.61 22.81 6.89
C LEU A 26 -20.96 23.52 7.02
N LYS A 27 -21.73 23.20 8.04
CA LYS A 27 -23.02 23.86 8.27
C LYS A 27 -22.91 25.35 8.55
N GLU A 28 -21.91 25.77 9.32
CA GLU A 28 -21.65 27.18 9.61
C GLU A 28 -21.19 27.96 8.37
N ASN A 29 -20.35 27.37 7.52
CA ASN A 29 -19.69 28.07 6.42
C ASN A 29 -20.38 27.92 5.07
N TYR A 30 -21.25 26.91 4.91
CA TYR A 30 -21.93 26.56 3.63
C TYR A 30 -23.46 26.55 3.77
N ASN A 31 -23.99 27.67 4.30
CA ASN A 31 -25.44 27.95 4.34
C ASN A 31 -26.28 26.81 4.96
N ASN A 32 -25.82 26.21 6.04
CA ASN A 32 -26.46 25.07 6.71
C ASN A 32 -26.73 23.87 5.76
N CYS A 33 -25.75 23.56 4.92
CA CYS A 33 -25.85 22.48 3.94
C CYS A 33 -26.18 21.11 4.60
N GLU A 34 -26.81 20.24 3.84
CA GLU A 34 -26.95 18.84 4.20
C GLU A 34 -25.57 18.15 4.13
N VAL A 35 -25.18 17.45 5.18
CA VAL A 35 -23.91 16.70 5.24
C VAL A 35 -24.21 15.21 5.30
N ILE A 36 -23.79 14.48 4.26
CA ILE A 36 -23.84 13.03 4.19
C ILE A 36 -22.43 12.50 4.48
N ALA A 37 -22.28 11.74 5.53
CA ALA A 37 -21.00 11.12 5.88
C ALA A 37 -20.83 9.78 5.13
N VAL A 38 -19.60 9.49 4.68
CA VAL A 38 -19.26 8.22 4.03
C VAL A 38 -17.97 7.68 4.61
N SER A 39 -18.00 6.44 5.08
CA SER A 39 -16.84 5.68 5.54
C SER A 39 -16.65 4.42 4.70
N GLY A 40 -15.44 4.20 4.18
CA GLY A 40 -15.06 2.96 3.50
C GLY A 40 -14.40 2.01 4.48
N ASN A 41 -14.96 0.81 4.64
CA ASN A 41 -14.32 -0.28 5.37
C ASN A 41 -13.27 -0.94 4.47
N VAL A 42 -12.00 -0.73 4.78
CA VAL A 42 -10.85 -1.39 4.16
C VAL A 42 -10.11 -2.29 5.17
N GLY A 43 -10.81 -2.70 6.25
CA GLY A 43 -10.30 -3.60 7.28
C GLY A 43 -9.90 -2.94 8.61
N GLN A 44 -10.40 -1.71 8.87
CA GLN A 44 -10.29 -1.01 10.16
C GLN A 44 -11.54 -1.24 11.04
N ALA A 45 -12.01 -2.48 11.15
CA ALA A 45 -13.31 -2.82 11.74
C ALA A 45 -13.56 -2.20 13.14
N ASP A 46 -12.52 -2.12 13.98
CA ASP A 46 -12.63 -1.59 15.35
C ASP A 46 -12.97 -0.08 15.36
N GLU A 47 -12.66 0.65 14.29
CA GLU A 47 -12.93 2.09 14.17
C GLU A 47 -14.35 2.39 13.68
N LEU A 48 -15.06 1.38 13.15
CA LEU A 48 -16.40 1.54 12.58
C LEU A 48 -17.52 1.36 13.62
N GLU A 49 -17.20 0.83 14.81
CA GLU A 49 -18.20 0.61 15.86
C GLU A 49 -18.73 1.93 16.44
N GLY A 50 -20.03 2.11 16.42
CA GLY A 50 -20.70 3.33 16.91
C GLY A 50 -20.55 4.56 16.00
N LEU A 51 -19.99 4.39 14.81
CA LEU A 51 -19.69 5.49 13.87
C LEU A 51 -20.97 6.20 13.40
N GLU A 52 -22.06 5.45 13.16
CA GLU A 52 -23.33 6.02 12.70
C GLU A 52 -23.95 6.93 13.77
N GLU A 53 -24.06 6.45 15.01
CA GLU A 53 -24.58 7.24 16.11
C GLU A 53 -23.78 8.54 16.31
N LYS A 54 -22.45 8.44 16.19
CA LYS A 54 -21.54 9.58 16.29
C LYS A 54 -21.75 10.59 15.15
N ALA A 55 -21.81 10.15 13.91
CA ALA A 55 -22.03 11.01 12.75
C ALA A 55 -23.36 11.76 12.86
N LEU A 56 -24.44 11.06 13.16
CA LEU A 56 -25.77 11.64 13.31
C LEU A 56 -25.85 12.64 14.47
N LYS A 57 -25.30 12.31 15.63
CA LYS A 57 -25.21 13.22 16.77
C LYS A 57 -24.38 14.46 16.49
N THR A 58 -23.39 14.36 15.64
CA THR A 58 -22.55 15.50 15.22
C THR A 58 -23.26 16.40 14.22
N GLY A 59 -24.34 15.91 13.60
CA GLY A 59 -25.20 16.69 12.69
C GLY A 59 -25.16 16.25 11.23
N ALA A 60 -24.57 15.11 10.90
CA ALA A 60 -24.76 14.50 9.59
C ALA A 60 -26.23 14.07 9.43
N SER A 61 -26.77 14.17 8.22
CA SER A 61 -28.11 13.69 7.91
C SER A 61 -28.16 12.18 7.70
N LYS A 62 -27.04 11.59 7.28
CA LYS A 62 -26.93 10.17 6.94
C LYS A 62 -25.47 9.72 7.04
N LEU A 63 -25.24 8.44 7.34
CA LEU A 63 -23.95 7.80 7.17
C LEU A 63 -24.07 6.59 6.23
N TYR A 64 -23.14 6.48 5.29
CA TYR A 64 -22.86 5.26 4.55
C TYR A 64 -21.59 4.61 5.14
N VAL A 65 -21.67 3.31 5.44
CA VAL A 65 -20.50 2.48 5.75
C VAL A 65 -20.43 1.38 4.69
N GLU A 66 -19.45 1.51 3.79
CA GLU A 66 -19.30 0.63 2.64
C GLU A 66 -18.22 -0.41 2.88
N ASP A 67 -18.55 -1.70 2.78
CA ASP A 67 -17.54 -2.77 2.86
C ASP A 67 -16.81 -2.88 1.52
N LEU A 68 -15.57 -2.46 1.52
CA LEU A 68 -14.68 -2.45 0.36
C LEU A 68 -13.58 -3.52 0.48
N THR A 69 -13.62 -4.39 1.48
CA THR A 69 -12.50 -5.27 1.83
C THR A 69 -12.14 -6.27 0.73
N ASP A 70 -13.11 -6.84 0.01
CA ASP A 70 -12.86 -7.76 -1.09
C ASP A 70 -12.30 -7.02 -2.32
N GLU A 71 -12.96 -5.92 -2.76
CA GLU A 71 -12.48 -5.07 -3.86
C GLU A 71 -11.08 -4.52 -3.55
N PHE A 72 -10.81 -4.15 -2.30
CA PHE A 72 -9.50 -3.64 -1.88
C PHE A 72 -8.39 -4.68 -2.08
N VAL A 73 -8.64 -5.95 -1.75
CA VAL A 73 -7.64 -7.01 -1.96
C VAL A 73 -7.52 -7.36 -3.45
N GLU A 74 -8.62 -7.59 -4.12
CA GLU A 74 -8.62 -8.14 -5.49
C GLU A 74 -8.15 -7.12 -6.52
N ASP A 75 -8.63 -5.85 -6.43
CA ASP A 75 -8.42 -4.84 -7.45
C ASP A 75 -7.26 -3.89 -7.14
N TYR A 76 -6.76 -3.84 -5.89
CA TYR A 76 -5.68 -2.92 -5.51
C TYR A 76 -4.45 -3.63 -4.96
N ILE A 77 -4.61 -4.50 -3.96
CA ILE A 77 -3.47 -5.19 -3.34
C ILE A 77 -2.85 -6.18 -4.32
N ILE A 78 -3.63 -7.11 -4.87
CA ILE A 78 -3.11 -8.16 -5.75
C ILE A 78 -2.42 -7.61 -7.00
N PRO A 79 -2.98 -6.64 -7.75
CA PRO A 79 -2.26 -6.03 -8.87
C PRO A 79 -0.93 -5.38 -8.48
N THR A 80 -0.87 -4.75 -7.30
CA THR A 80 0.33 -4.09 -6.78
C THR A 80 1.41 -5.11 -6.39
N VAL A 81 1.00 -6.23 -5.76
CA VAL A 81 1.89 -7.37 -5.46
C VAL A 81 2.40 -8.02 -6.74
N LYS A 82 1.54 -8.29 -7.72
CA LYS A 82 1.92 -8.84 -9.04
C LYS A 82 2.92 -7.93 -9.74
N ALA A 83 2.76 -6.61 -9.64
CA ALA A 83 3.73 -5.65 -10.16
C ALA A 83 5.08 -5.70 -9.42
N GLY A 84 5.10 -6.18 -8.19
CA GLY A 84 6.27 -6.09 -7.31
C GLY A 84 6.56 -4.65 -6.90
N ALA A 85 5.54 -3.80 -6.88
CA ALA A 85 5.66 -2.36 -6.68
C ALA A 85 5.88 -2.01 -5.22
N LEU A 86 7.01 -1.40 -4.92
CA LEU A 86 7.38 -0.85 -3.61
C LEU A 86 7.87 0.59 -3.81
N TYR A 87 7.36 1.52 -3.02
CA TYR A 87 7.83 2.91 -3.04
C TYR A 87 8.85 3.10 -1.93
N GLU A 88 10.14 3.16 -2.29
CA GLU A 88 11.24 3.30 -1.30
C GLU A 88 11.13 2.27 -0.16
N GLU A 89 10.81 1.01 -0.48
CA GLU A 89 10.49 -0.11 0.43
C GLU A 89 9.07 -0.10 1.04
N TYR A 90 8.36 1.04 1.04
CA TYR A 90 6.99 1.13 1.52
C TYR A 90 6.03 0.30 0.67
N MET A 91 5.20 -0.53 1.33
CA MET A 91 4.25 -1.44 0.67
C MET A 91 2.90 -0.79 0.34
N LEU A 92 2.84 0.53 0.23
CA LEU A 92 1.77 1.33 -0.37
C LEU A 92 0.38 1.23 0.30
N GLY A 93 0.27 0.72 1.53
CA GLY A 93 -1.01 0.38 2.15
C GLY A 93 -2.02 1.53 2.25
N THR A 94 -1.58 2.74 2.62
CA THR A 94 -2.43 3.93 2.59
C THR A 94 -2.65 4.42 1.17
N SER A 95 -1.63 4.29 0.31
CA SER A 95 -1.61 4.89 -1.03
C SER A 95 -2.67 4.29 -1.96
N PHE A 96 -2.92 2.98 -1.89
CA PHE A 96 -3.97 2.36 -2.68
C PHE A 96 -5.33 2.26 -1.94
N ALA A 97 -5.38 2.48 -0.61
CA ALA A 97 -6.63 2.57 0.12
C ALA A 97 -7.42 3.85 -0.20
N ARG A 98 -6.75 4.98 -0.44
CA ARG A 98 -7.42 6.25 -0.71
C ARG A 98 -8.16 6.29 -2.04
N PRO A 99 -7.61 5.81 -3.17
CA PRO A 99 -8.34 5.76 -4.44
C PRO A 99 -9.64 4.96 -4.40
N ILE A 100 -9.68 3.79 -3.75
CA ILE A 100 -10.92 2.99 -3.66
C ILE A 100 -11.98 3.69 -2.81
N ILE A 101 -11.60 4.28 -1.66
CA ILE A 101 -12.51 5.03 -0.82
C ILE A 101 -13.05 6.26 -1.57
N ALA A 102 -12.17 7.01 -2.25
CA ALA A 102 -12.56 8.19 -3.02
C ALA A 102 -13.51 7.85 -4.18
N LYS A 103 -13.27 6.75 -4.90
CA LYS A 103 -14.18 6.25 -5.95
C LYS A 103 -15.57 6.00 -5.38
N ARG A 104 -15.68 5.29 -4.24
CA ARG A 104 -16.96 5.01 -3.60
C ARG A 104 -17.66 6.28 -3.11
N ILE A 105 -16.92 7.24 -2.59
CA ILE A 105 -17.44 8.56 -2.20
C ILE A 105 -18.03 9.31 -3.41
N VAL A 106 -17.37 9.28 -4.55
CA VAL A 106 -17.88 9.89 -5.79
C VAL A 106 -19.16 9.19 -6.25
N GLU A 107 -19.20 7.87 -6.25
CA GLU A 107 -20.41 7.10 -6.63
C GLU A 107 -21.62 7.51 -5.77
N ILE A 108 -21.42 7.61 -4.46
CA ILE A 108 -22.47 8.04 -3.51
C ILE A 108 -22.81 9.51 -3.73
N ALA A 109 -21.85 10.40 -3.95
CA ALA A 109 -22.10 11.82 -4.17
C ALA A 109 -22.94 12.05 -5.43
N LEU A 110 -22.65 11.33 -6.51
CA LEU A 110 -23.44 11.39 -7.73
C LEU A 110 -24.85 10.84 -7.55
N ALA A 111 -25.00 9.72 -6.83
CA ALA A 111 -26.31 9.10 -6.55
C ALA A 111 -27.18 9.99 -5.64
N GLU A 112 -26.58 10.67 -4.67
CA GLU A 112 -27.27 11.60 -3.75
C GLU A 112 -27.51 12.99 -4.39
N GLY A 113 -26.97 13.26 -5.57
CA GLY A 113 -27.03 14.57 -6.21
C GLY A 113 -26.34 15.65 -5.40
N ALA A 114 -25.17 15.34 -4.83
CA ALA A 114 -24.41 16.27 -4.01
C ALA A 114 -23.71 17.34 -4.86
N ASP A 115 -23.64 18.56 -4.32
CA ASP A 115 -22.97 19.69 -4.97
C ASP A 115 -21.46 19.67 -4.77
N ALA A 116 -21.00 19.04 -3.68
CA ALA A 116 -19.60 19.00 -3.31
C ALA A 116 -19.20 17.71 -2.57
N ILE A 117 -17.91 17.40 -2.65
CA ILE A 117 -17.25 16.38 -1.83
C ILE A 117 -16.27 17.09 -0.89
N CYS A 118 -16.27 16.71 0.39
CA CYS A 118 -15.36 17.22 1.40
C CYS A 118 -14.45 16.12 1.94
N HIS A 119 -13.18 16.44 2.18
CA HIS A 119 -12.24 15.57 2.87
C HIS A 119 -11.47 16.32 3.97
N GLY A 120 -11.11 15.60 5.05
CA GLY A 120 -10.36 16.12 6.19
C GLY A 120 -8.84 15.97 6.11
N CYS A 121 -8.28 15.77 4.91
CA CYS A 121 -6.83 15.59 4.77
C CYS A 121 -6.07 16.89 5.00
N THR A 122 -4.98 16.81 5.77
CA THR A 122 -4.12 17.95 6.06
C THR A 122 -3.33 18.41 4.82
N GLY A 123 -2.98 19.70 4.76
CA GLY A 123 -2.21 20.27 3.65
C GLY A 123 -0.76 19.75 3.54
N LYS A 124 -0.26 19.08 4.58
CA LYS A 124 1.08 18.46 4.62
C LYS A 124 1.08 16.99 4.22
N GLY A 125 -0.10 16.36 4.11
CA GLY A 125 -0.25 14.93 3.79
C GLY A 125 -0.40 14.67 2.30
N ASN A 126 0.01 13.48 1.86
CA ASN A 126 -0.20 13.01 0.48
C ASN A 126 -1.67 12.70 0.19
N ASP A 127 -2.45 12.36 1.21
CA ASP A 127 -3.81 11.85 1.07
C ASP A 127 -4.76 12.84 0.39
N GLN A 128 -4.58 14.15 0.61
CA GLN A 128 -5.34 15.16 -0.12
C GLN A 128 -5.20 15.00 -1.65
N VAL A 129 -3.99 14.71 -2.13
CA VAL A 129 -3.74 14.50 -3.56
C VAL A 129 -4.42 13.21 -4.04
N ARG A 130 -4.31 12.14 -3.27
CA ARG A 130 -4.90 10.82 -3.58
C ARG A 130 -6.42 10.88 -3.70
N PHE A 131 -7.10 11.55 -2.74
CA PHE A 131 -8.53 11.77 -2.79
C PHE A 131 -8.94 12.64 -4.00
N GLU A 132 -8.30 13.79 -4.17
CA GLU A 132 -8.70 14.73 -5.20
C GLU A 132 -8.44 14.23 -6.63
N LEU A 133 -7.35 13.52 -6.87
CA LEU A 133 -7.09 12.92 -8.18
C LEU A 133 -8.13 11.85 -8.53
N ALA A 134 -8.53 11.02 -7.55
CA ALA A 134 -9.60 10.05 -7.76
C ALA A 134 -10.95 10.73 -8.01
N ILE A 135 -11.30 11.79 -7.25
CA ILE A 135 -12.51 12.57 -7.48
C ILE A 135 -12.50 13.15 -8.89
N LYS A 136 -11.39 13.76 -9.33
CA LYS A 136 -11.26 14.35 -10.68
C LYS A 136 -11.37 13.31 -11.79
N ALA A 137 -10.94 12.06 -11.54
CA ALA A 137 -11.03 10.99 -12.52
C ALA A 137 -12.49 10.59 -12.82
N PHE A 138 -13.39 10.65 -11.84
CA PHE A 138 -14.79 10.20 -11.98
C PHE A 138 -15.81 11.33 -12.00
N ALA A 139 -15.49 12.48 -11.42
CA ALA A 139 -16.37 13.65 -11.35
C ALA A 139 -15.54 14.93 -11.52
N PRO A 140 -15.07 15.24 -12.76
CA PRO A 140 -14.12 16.33 -13.00
C PRO A 140 -14.65 17.71 -12.62
N ASP A 141 -15.96 17.91 -12.65
CA ASP A 141 -16.63 19.18 -12.33
C ASP A 141 -17.12 19.25 -10.88
N MET A 142 -16.93 18.20 -10.08
CA MET A 142 -17.35 18.16 -8.68
C MET A 142 -16.57 19.18 -7.84
N HIS A 143 -17.30 20.00 -7.09
CA HIS A 143 -16.66 20.94 -6.17
C HIS A 143 -16.01 20.20 -5.01
N ILE A 144 -14.74 20.51 -4.72
CA ILE A 144 -13.98 19.88 -3.62
C ILE A 144 -13.81 20.89 -2.50
N ILE A 145 -14.18 20.49 -1.30
CA ILE A 145 -13.99 21.26 -0.07
C ILE A 145 -12.89 20.60 0.76
N ALA A 146 -11.87 21.35 1.08
CA ALA A 146 -10.74 20.92 1.90
C ALA A 146 -10.51 21.88 3.07
N PRO A 147 -11.17 21.68 4.22
CA PRO A 147 -11.20 22.61 5.34
C PRO A 147 -9.80 23.03 5.82
N TRP A 148 -8.85 22.12 5.87
CA TRP A 148 -7.45 22.42 6.24
C TRP A 148 -6.76 23.48 5.39
N ARG A 149 -7.31 23.82 4.24
CA ARG A 149 -6.85 24.92 3.37
C ARG A 149 -7.70 26.20 3.50
N GLU A 150 -8.81 26.13 4.26
CA GLU A 150 -9.81 27.22 4.32
C GLU A 150 -10.04 27.75 5.74
N TRP A 151 -9.92 26.90 6.77
CA TRP A 151 -10.23 27.28 8.15
C TRP A 151 -9.04 27.88 8.89
N ASP A 152 -9.34 28.55 10.03
CA ASP A 152 -8.32 29.19 10.87
C ASP A 152 -7.77 28.27 11.98
N ILE A 153 -8.30 27.06 12.13
CA ILE A 153 -7.87 26.05 13.11
C ILE A 153 -6.46 25.56 12.73
N LYS A 154 -5.48 25.72 13.64
CA LYS A 154 -4.05 25.46 13.36
C LYS A 154 -3.43 24.40 14.25
N SER A 155 -4.08 24.03 15.34
CA SER A 155 -3.56 23.07 16.31
C SER A 155 -4.62 22.08 16.76
N ARG A 156 -4.14 20.94 17.30
CA ARG A 156 -5.01 19.92 17.89
C ARG A 156 -5.81 20.45 19.08
N GLU A 157 -5.24 21.37 19.86
CA GLU A 157 -5.94 22.03 20.97
C GLU A 157 -7.13 22.85 20.45
N GLU A 158 -6.92 23.65 19.40
CA GLU A 158 -8.00 24.42 18.76
C GLU A 158 -9.10 23.52 18.18
N GLU A 159 -8.75 22.36 17.63
CA GLU A 159 -9.73 21.35 17.18
C GLU A 159 -10.56 20.81 18.35
N ILE A 160 -9.91 20.51 19.48
CA ILE A 160 -10.59 20.04 20.69
C ILE A 160 -11.53 21.11 21.23
N ASP A 161 -11.07 22.35 21.34
CA ASP A 161 -11.87 23.49 21.79
C ASP A 161 -13.09 23.70 20.87
N TYR A 162 -12.90 23.57 19.56
CA TYR A 162 -13.99 23.65 18.59
C TYR A 162 -14.98 22.48 18.74
N ALA A 163 -14.48 21.27 18.95
CA ALA A 163 -15.30 20.08 19.18
C ALA A 163 -16.14 20.21 20.46
N GLU A 164 -15.55 20.71 21.57
CA GLU A 164 -16.24 20.96 22.82
C GLU A 164 -17.34 22.01 22.67
N LYS A 165 -17.04 23.12 21.99
CA LYS A 165 -17.99 24.21 21.69
C LYS A 165 -19.22 23.72 20.93
N HIS A 166 -19.03 22.75 20.02
CA HIS A 166 -20.10 22.18 19.18
C HIS A 166 -20.69 20.89 19.72
N ASN A 167 -20.35 20.48 20.94
CA ASN A 167 -20.81 19.24 21.58
C ASN A 167 -20.58 17.98 20.72
N VAL A 168 -19.46 17.93 19.98
CA VAL A 168 -19.08 16.77 19.17
C VAL A 168 -18.76 15.60 20.11
N PRO A 169 -19.41 14.42 19.96
CA PRO A 169 -19.22 13.28 20.86
C PRO A 169 -17.87 12.59 20.62
N LEU A 170 -16.81 13.12 21.19
CA LEU A 170 -15.48 12.57 21.13
C LEU A 170 -15.05 12.02 22.48
N LYS A 171 -14.43 10.84 22.48
CA LYS A 171 -13.56 10.41 23.59
C LYS A 171 -12.29 11.23 23.49
N ILE A 172 -12.28 12.44 24.04
CA ILE A 172 -11.14 13.34 23.98
C ILE A 172 -10.07 12.77 24.91
N ASN A 173 -9.02 12.21 24.32
CA ASN A 173 -7.78 11.95 25.03
C ASN A 173 -6.81 13.08 24.66
N ARG A 174 -6.45 13.92 25.64
CA ARG A 174 -5.42 14.97 25.47
C ARG A 174 -4.00 14.42 25.48
N GLU A 175 -3.84 13.10 25.68
CA GLU A 175 -2.55 12.46 25.53
C GLU A 175 -2.12 12.48 24.06
N THR A 176 -0.87 12.83 23.85
CA THR A 176 -0.23 12.81 22.54
C THR A 176 -0.02 11.36 22.12
N ASN A 177 -0.77 10.91 21.11
CA ASN A 177 -0.62 9.60 20.51
C ASN A 177 0.07 9.70 19.14
N TYR A 178 0.72 8.61 18.72
CA TYR A 178 1.17 8.49 17.34
C TYR A 178 0.00 8.68 16.37
N SER A 179 0.25 9.33 15.25
CA SER A 179 -0.67 9.30 14.12
C SER A 179 -0.62 7.90 13.52
N LYS A 180 -1.77 7.24 13.45
CA LYS A 180 -1.91 5.87 12.95
C LYS A 180 -2.90 5.83 11.80
N ASP A 181 -2.61 5.01 10.78
CA ASP A 181 -3.52 4.68 9.70
C ASP A 181 -3.54 3.16 9.52
N LYS A 182 -4.70 2.56 9.75
CA LYS A 182 -4.91 1.11 9.79
C LYS A 182 -5.85 0.66 8.67
N ASN A 183 -5.47 -0.41 8.02
CA ASN A 183 -6.34 -1.18 7.13
C ASN A 183 -5.95 -2.66 7.16
N LEU A 184 -6.64 -3.51 6.39
CA LEU A 184 -6.34 -4.96 6.41
C LEU A 184 -4.92 -5.31 5.92
N TRP A 185 -4.24 -4.38 5.21
CA TRP A 185 -2.90 -4.61 4.68
C TRP A 185 -1.80 -4.19 5.62
N HIS A 186 -1.97 -3.05 6.29
CA HIS A 186 -0.93 -2.47 7.12
C HIS A 186 -1.46 -1.60 8.27
N LEU A 187 -0.53 -1.22 9.14
CA LEU A 187 -0.67 -0.14 10.10
C LEU A 187 0.56 0.76 10.01
N SER A 188 0.35 2.08 9.92
CA SER A 188 1.43 3.08 10.01
C SER A 188 1.47 3.76 11.37
N HIS A 189 2.69 4.17 11.78
CA HIS A 189 2.95 4.99 12.96
C HIS A 189 3.80 6.19 12.56
N GLU A 190 3.34 7.41 12.86
CA GLU A 190 4.04 8.65 12.57
C GLU A 190 3.96 9.61 13.76
N GLY A 191 4.88 10.55 13.84
CA GLY A 191 4.87 11.63 14.83
C GLY A 191 5.62 11.30 16.12
N LEU A 192 5.51 12.19 17.11
CA LEU A 192 6.17 12.11 18.43
C LEU A 192 7.69 11.91 18.31
N ASP A 193 8.22 10.94 19.07
CA ASP A 193 9.65 10.57 19.08
C ASP A 193 10.16 10.05 17.72
N LEU A 194 9.28 9.58 16.82
CA LEU A 194 9.64 9.18 15.47
C LEU A 194 9.97 10.37 14.55
N GLU A 195 9.62 11.61 14.92
CA GLU A 195 9.99 12.79 14.14
C GLU A 195 11.51 13.04 14.14
N ASP A 196 12.21 12.59 15.18
CA ASP A 196 13.67 12.56 15.19
C ASP A 196 14.17 11.22 14.62
N ALA A 197 14.78 11.25 13.45
CA ALA A 197 15.33 10.08 12.79
C ALA A 197 16.45 9.38 13.57
N GLY A 198 17.02 10.05 14.59
CA GLY A 198 18.01 9.45 15.50
C GLY A 198 17.42 8.58 16.60
N ASN A 199 16.11 8.58 16.79
CA ASN A 199 15.45 7.79 17.81
C ASN A 199 15.12 6.37 17.29
N GLU A 200 15.38 5.36 18.14
CA GLU A 200 14.96 3.99 17.86
C GLU A 200 13.45 3.84 18.05
N PRO A 201 12.70 3.17 17.13
CA PRO A 201 11.30 2.88 17.33
C PRO A 201 11.08 1.97 18.54
N LEU A 202 10.07 2.29 19.34
CA LEU A 202 9.81 1.61 20.61
C LEU A 202 9.04 0.29 20.42
N TYR A 203 9.54 -0.63 19.59
CA TYR A 203 8.89 -1.90 19.25
C TYR A 203 8.49 -2.77 20.44
N ASP A 204 9.22 -2.67 21.57
CA ASP A 204 8.94 -3.44 22.78
C ASP A 204 8.01 -2.73 23.77
N LYS A 205 7.63 -1.46 23.50
CA LYS A 205 6.67 -0.72 24.31
C LYS A 205 5.28 -1.32 24.13
N GLU A 206 4.60 -1.59 25.24
CA GLU A 206 3.23 -2.10 25.21
C GLU A 206 2.30 -1.14 24.44
N GLY A 207 1.52 -1.70 23.50
CA GLY A 207 0.59 -0.95 22.65
C GLY A 207 1.23 -0.15 21.51
N PHE A 208 2.56 -0.25 21.30
CA PHE A 208 3.17 0.34 20.10
C PHE A 208 2.82 -0.50 18.86
N LEU A 209 3.17 -1.79 18.85
CA LEU A 209 2.78 -2.71 17.77
C LEU A 209 1.35 -3.24 18.00
N GLU A 210 0.55 -3.29 16.94
CA GLU A 210 -0.84 -3.78 16.97
C GLU A 210 -1.08 -4.98 16.04
N MET A 211 -0.26 -5.13 14.97
CA MET A 211 -0.39 -6.24 14.03
C MET A 211 0.53 -7.41 14.37
N GLY A 212 1.48 -7.22 15.26
CA GLY A 212 2.43 -8.27 15.59
C GLY A 212 3.23 -8.01 16.85
N VAL A 213 4.34 -8.71 16.96
CA VAL A 213 5.30 -8.61 18.07
C VAL A 213 6.66 -8.19 17.55
N SER A 214 7.49 -7.62 18.44
CA SER A 214 8.91 -7.40 18.16
C SER A 214 9.60 -8.73 17.80
N PRO A 215 10.57 -8.76 16.86
CA PRO A 215 11.35 -9.94 16.56
C PRO A 215 11.99 -10.61 17.79
N PHE A 216 12.33 -9.81 18.82
CA PHE A 216 12.89 -10.32 20.07
C PHE A 216 11.87 -11.15 20.88
N LYS A 217 10.58 -10.82 20.80
CA LYS A 217 9.47 -11.51 21.47
C LYS A 217 8.87 -12.65 20.64
N ALA A 218 9.27 -12.78 19.37
CA ALA A 218 8.80 -13.84 18.49
C ALA A 218 9.31 -15.23 18.94
N PRO A 219 8.59 -16.32 18.58
CA PRO A 219 8.93 -17.69 19.00
C PRO A 219 10.35 -18.12 18.62
N ASP A 220 10.97 -18.94 19.47
CA ASP A 220 12.28 -19.57 19.22
C ASP A 220 12.21 -20.77 18.26
N LYS A 221 11.01 -21.15 17.81
CA LYS A 221 10.80 -22.19 16.82
C LYS A 221 10.29 -21.58 15.51
N PRO A 222 10.87 -21.97 14.37
CA PRO A 222 10.42 -21.45 13.09
C PRO A 222 9.00 -21.95 12.74
N THR A 223 8.21 -21.07 12.14
CA THR A 223 6.90 -21.41 11.57
C THR A 223 7.07 -21.69 10.08
N TYR A 224 6.64 -22.86 9.62
CA TYR A 224 6.62 -23.19 8.19
C TYR A 224 5.24 -22.90 7.62
N LEU A 225 5.23 -22.41 6.38
CA LEU A 225 4.01 -22.23 5.61
C LEU A 225 4.25 -22.60 4.13
N THR A 226 3.18 -22.99 3.45
CA THR A 226 3.18 -23.26 2.02
C THR A 226 2.08 -22.42 1.37
N MET A 227 2.41 -21.70 0.29
CA MET A 227 1.47 -20.89 -0.49
C MET A 227 1.38 -21.45 -1.91
N GLU A 228 0.17 -21.48 -2.45
CA GLU A 228 -0.07 -21.81 -3.86
C GLU A 228 -0.54 -20.56 -4.60
N PHE A 229 -0.04 -20.43 -5.84
CA PHE A 229 -0.38 -19.31 -6.73
C PHE A 229 -0.91 -19.85 -8.05
N GLU A 230 -1.90 -19.16 -8.60
CA GLU A 230 -2.39 -19.31 -9.98
C GLU A 230 -2.29 -17.96 -10.68
N GLN A 231 -1.50 -17.86 -11.74
CA GLN A 231 -1.28 -16.62 -12.51
C GLN A 231 -0.91 -15.42 -11.63
N GLY A 232 -0.05 -15.63 -10.64
CA GLY A 232 0.41 -14.63 -9.70
C GLY A 232 -0.56 -14.28 -8.56
N VAL A 233 -1.75 -14.89 -8.54
CA VAL A 233 -2.75 -14.71 -7.48
C VAL A 233 -2.60 -15.82 -6.44
N PRO A 234 -2.53 -15.53 -5.13
CA PRO A 234 -2.50 -16.57 -4.10
C PRO A 234 -3.88 -17.23 -3.99
N VAL A 235 -3.93 -18.58 -4.02
CA VAL A 235 -5.18 -19.36 -4.04
C VAL A 235 -5.29 -20.39 -2.92
N ALA A 236 -4.17 -20.71 -2.25
CA ALA A 236 -4.18 -21.61 -1.09
C ALA A 236 -3.06 -21.30 -0.12
N LEU A 237 -3.30 -21.61 1.15
CA LEU A 237 -2.32 -21.53 2.24
C LEU A 237 -2.36 -22.84 3.03
N ASN A 238 -1.19 -23.49 3.19
CA ASN A 238 -1.04 -24.77 3.88
C ASN A 238 -2.02 -25.84 3.34
N ASP A 239 -2.05 -26.00 2.02
CA ASP A 239 -2.90 -26.94 1.26
C ASP A 239 -4.43 -26.68 1.40
N LYS A 240 -4.83 -25.56 2.02
CA LYS A 240 -6.23 -25.15 2.13
C LYS A 240 -6.53 -24.02 1.15
N LYS A 241 -7.49 -24.25 0.24
CA LYS A 241 -7.99 -23.20 -0.67
C LYS A 241 -8.68 -22.09 0.13
N MET A 242 -8.37 -20.86 -0.21
CA MET A 242 -8.89 -19.66 0.42
C MET A 242 -8.99 -18.52 -0.60
N SER A 243 -9.85 -17.55 -0.36
CA SER A 243 -9.83 -16.28 -1.10
C SER A 243 -8.53 -15.49 -0.85
N PRO A 244 -8.11 -14.62 -1.76
CA PRO A 244 -6.95 -13.75 -1.53
C PRO A 244 -7.07 -12.94 -0.23
N LYS A 245 -8.26 -12.44 0.12
CA LYS A 245 -8.52 -11.74 1.38
C LYS A 245 -8.27 -12.62 2.60
N GLU A 246 -8.81 -13.83 2.62
CA GLU A 246 -8.57 -14.77 3.73
C GLU A 246 -7.09 -15.11 3.87
N ILE A 247 -6.37 -15.26 2.75
CA ILE A 247 -4.93 -15.51 2.76
C ILE A 247 -4.19 -14.32 3.39
N VAL A 248 -4.47 -13.08 2.98
CA VAL A 248 -3.84 -11.89 3.55
C VAL A 248 -4.07 -11.81 5.06
N LEU A 249 -5.30 -12.04 5.52
CA LEU A 249 -5.62 -12.03 6.95
C LEU A 249 -4.88 -13.14 7.73
N GLN A 250 -4.78 -14.34 7.18
CA GLN A 250 -4.00 -15.42 7.80
C GLN A 250 -2.50 -15.12 7.80
N LEU A 251 -1.97 -14.52 6.73
CA LEU A 251 -0.57 -14.11 6.66
C LEU A 251 -0.26 -12.97 7.63
N ASN A 252 -1.19 -12.04 7.85
CA ASN A 252 -1.05 -11.01 8.88
C ASN A 252 -0.86 -11.64 10.26
N LYS A 253 -1.70 -12.64 10.60
CA LYS A 253 -1.58 -13.35 11.87
C LYS A 253 -0.25 -14.09 11.99
N LEU A 254 0.08 -14.94 11.02
CA LEU A 254 1.31 -15.73 11.03
C LEU A 254 2.56 -14.85 11.02
N GLY A 255 2.55 -13.78 10.22
CA GLY A 255 3.66 -12.84 10.13
C GLY A 255 3.82 -12.03 11.42
N GLY A 256 2.73 -11.51 11.95
CA GLY A 256 2.73 -10.76 13.21
C GLY A 256 3.24 -11.58 14.39
N GLU A 257 2.78 -12.83 14.54
CA GLU A 257 3.26 -13.75 15.58
C GLU A 257 4.78 -14.03 15.48
N ASN A 258 5.36 -13.92 14.28
CA ASN A 258 6.78 -14.17 14.02
C ASN A 258 7.62 -12.89 13.88
N GLY A 259 7.07 -11.72 14.18
CA GLY A 259 7.77 -10.44 14.14
C GLY A 259 8.11 -9.97 12.71
N ILE A 260 7.38 -10.44 11.70
CA ILE A 260 7.61 -10.13 10.29
C ILE A 260 6.94 -8.78 9.92
N GLY A 261 7.54 -8.06 8.97
CA GLY A 261 6.91 -6.94 8.29
C GLY A 261 7.01 -5.61 9.01
N LEU A 262 7.98 -5.46 9.91
CA LEU A 262 8.33 -4.16 10.50
C LEU A 262 9.25 -3.40 9.55
N LEU A 263 8.91 -2.17 9.26
CA LEU A 263 9.66 -1.28 8.37
C LEU A 263 9.75 0.11 9.00
N ASP A 264 10.96 0.65 9.12
CA ASP A 264 11.23 2.02 9.55
C ASP A 264 11.96 2.75 8.43
N ILE A 265 11.32 3.72 7.81
CA ILE A 265 11.86 4.43 6.66
C ILE A 265 11.65 5.95 6.74
N VAL A 266 12.54 6.68 6.09
CA VAL A 266 12.40 8.09 5.76
C VAL A 266 12.10 8.20 4.28
N GLU A 267 10.83 8.39 3.94
CA GLU A 267 10.33 8.45 2.56
C GLU A 267 10.22 9.87 2.02
N ASN A 268 10.19 10.00 0.69
CA ASN A 268 9.95 11.27 0.02
C ASN A 268 8.45 11.45 -0.24
N ARG A 269 7.80 12.38 0.48
CA ARG A 269 6.39 12.70 0.22
C ARG A 269 6.19 13.43 -1.10
N LEU A 270 5.05 13.18 -1.74
CA LEU A 270 4.64 13.87 -2.97
C LEU A 270 4.64 15.39 -2.82
N VAL A 271 4.27 15.88 -1.66
CA VAL A 271 4.26 17.32 -1.32
C VAL A 271 5.67 17.93 -1.11
N GLY A 272 6.73 17.17 -1.34
CA GLY A 272 8.12 17.66 -1.45
C GLY A 272 8.95 17.58 -0.17
N MET A 273 8.42 17.10 0.94
CA MET A 273 9.19 16.89 2.18
C MET A 273 9.54 15.42 2.40
N LYS A 274 10.58 15.16 3.18
CA LYS A 274 10.83 13.84 3.75
C LYS A 274 10.00 13.65 5.02
N CYS A 275 9.51 12.41 5.23
CA CYS A 275 8.79 12.05 6.43
C CYS A 275 9.20 10.64 6.86
N ARG A 276 9.35 10.42 8.16
CA ARG A 276 9.59 9.10 8.72
C ARG A 276 8.29 8.43 9.09
N GLY A 277 8.15 7.17 8.69
CA GLY A 277 7.06 6.31 9.10
C GLY A 277 7.58 4.95 9.54
N VAL A 278 6.95 4.38 10.57
CA VAL A 278 7.12 3.00 10.97
C VAL A 278 5.87 2.23 10.57
N TYR A 279 6.06 1.12 9.87
CA TYR A 279 4.98 0.35 9.28
C TYR A 279 4.98 -1.08 9.79
N GLU A 280 3.79 -1.60 10.05
CA GLU A 280 3.54 -3.02 10.28
C GLU A 280 2.79 -3.56 9.05
N THR A 281 3.43 -4.45 8.27
CA THR A 281 2.83 -5.06 7.08
C THR A 281 3.18 -6.55 7.03
N PRO A 282 2.80 -7.33 8.05
CA PRO A 282 3.29 -8.70 8.20
C PRO A 282 2.87 -9.62 7.07
N GLY A 283 1.60 -9.63 6.68
CA GLY A 283 1.10 -10.44 5.57
C GLY A 283 1.64 -9.99 4.23
N GLY A 284 1.75 -8.67 4.04
CA GLY A 284 2.29 -8.08 2.82
C GLY A 284 3.73 -8.49 2.57
N ALA A 285 4.59 -8.42 3.58
CA ALA A 285 5.99 -8.83 3.49
C ALA A 285 6.12 -10.30 3.06
N ILE A 286 5.31 -11.20 3.64
CA ILE A 286 5.31 -12.61 3.27
C ILE A 286 4.82 -12.80 1.83
N LEU A 287 3.72 -12.14 1.44
CA LEU A 287 3.12 -12.28 0.12
C LEU A 287 4.05 -11.79 -0.98
N TYR A 288 4.67 -10.60 -0.83
CA TYR A 288 5.68 -10.09 -1.77
C TYR A 288 6.87 -11.03 -1.89
N PHE A 289 7.38 -11.54 -0.78
CA PHE A 289 8.51 -12.45 -0.77
C PHE A 289 8.19 -13.76 -1.48
N ALA A 290 7.03 -14.38 -1.18
CA ALA A 290 6.58 -15.63 -1.77
C ALA A 290 6.37 -15.48 -3.29
N HIS A 291 5.65 -14.43 -3.71
CA HIS A 291 5.37 -14.13 -5.11
C HIS A 291 6.67 -13.94 -5.90
N LYS A 292 7.57 -13.08 -5.40
CA LYS A 292 8.88 -12.86 -6.03
C LYS A 292 9.71 -14.15 -6.11
N TYR A 293 9.63 -15.02 -5.10
CA TYR A 293 10.35 -16.29 -5.12
C TYR A 293 9.83 -17.21 -6.23
N LEU A 294 8.51 -17.32 -6.42
CA LEU A 294 7.93 -18.10 -7.50
C LEU A 294 8.32 -17.54 -8.88
N GLU A 295 8.30 -16.22 -9.06
CA GLU A 295 8.72 -15.57 -10.30
C GLU A 295 10.14 -15.94 -10.73
N THR A 296 11.04 -16.21 -9.80
CA THR A 296 12.41 -16.65 -10.15
C THR A 296 12.47 -17.97 -10.90
N LEU A 297 11.43 -18.81 -10.80
CA LEU A 297 11.32 -20.05 -11.55
C LEU A 297 10.63 -19.84 -12.92
N CYS A 298 9.65 -18.95 -12.99
CA CYS A 298 8.70 -18.86 -14.10
C CYS A 298 9.04 -17.80 -15.15
N LEU A 299 9.81 -16.76 -14.78
CA LEU A 299 10.12 -15.65 -15.69
C LEU A 299 11.53 -15.78 -16.27
N ASP A 300 11.65 -15.52 -17.58
CA ASP A 300 12.95 -15.35 -18.22
C ASP A 300 13.62 -14.03 -17.77
N LYS A 301 14.93 -13.95 -17.99
CA LYS A 301 15.76 -12.83 -17.57
C LYS A 301 15.24 -11.47 -18.06
N TYR A 302 14.87 -11.35 -19.32
CA TYR A 302 14.49 -10.06 -19.89
C TYR A 302 13.15 -9.58 -19.40
N THR A 303 12.18 -10.51 -19.29
CA THR A 303 10.85 -10.23 -18.71
C THR A 303 10.96 -9.84 -17.24
N ALA A 304 11.74 -10.59 -16.44
CA ALA A 304 11.93 -10.30 -15.02
C ALA A 304 12.59 -8.92 -14.79
N HIS A 305 13.65 -8.60 -15.54
CA HIS A 305 14.34 -7.31 -15.41
C HIS A 305 13.46 -6.14 -15.86
N LYS A 306 12.72 -6.27 -16.98
CA LYS A 306 11.82 -5.21 -17.44
C LYS A 306 10.67 -4.99 -16.44
N LYS A 307 10.12 -6.06 -15.87
CA LYS A 307 9.10 -5.97 -14.83
C LYS A 307 9.62 -5.22 -13.60
N GLN A 308 10.85 -5.53 -13.13
CA GLN A 308 11.47 -4.82 -12.01
C GLN A 308 11.69 -3.33 -12.29
N GLU A 309 12.14 -2.97 -13.51
CA GLU A 309 12.28 -1.58 -13.93
C GLU A 309 10.94 -0.83 -13.90
N LEU A 310 9.90 -1.44 -14.41
CA LEU A 310 8.56 -0.84 -14.46
C LEU A 310 7.84 -0.84 -13.10
N ALA A 311 8.23 -1.70 -12.18
CA ALA A 311 7.68 -1.75 -10.82
C ALA A 311 7.87 -0.43 -10.08
N VAL A 312 9.00 0.26 -10.29
CA VAL A 312 9.27 1.59 -9.70
C VAL A 312 8.26 2.62 -10.23
N THR A 313 8.05 2.66 -11.56
CA THR A 313 7.05 3.56 -12.16
C THR A 313 5.63 3.24 -11.68
N PHE A 314 5.30 1.95 -11.54
CA PHE A 314 4.01 1.53 -10.99
C PHE A 314 3.83 2.02 -9.55
N ALA A 315 4.88 1.85 -8.71
CA ALA A 315 4.87 2.32 -7.33
C ALA A 315 4.70 3.85 -7.23
N ASP A 316 5.40 4.62 -8.05
CA ASP A 316 5.26 6.07 -8.12
C ASP A 316 3.82 6.50 -8.46
N LEU A 317 3.20 5.85 -9.45
CA LEU A 317 1.81 6.15 -9.83
C LEU A 317 0.84 5.88 -8.67
N VAL A 318 1.00 4.74 -7.97
CA VAL A 318 0.18 4.38 -6.81
C VAL A 318 0.41 5.37 -5.67
N TYR A 319 1.66 5.63 -5.32
CA TYR A 319 2.04 6.55 -4.23
C TYR A 319 1.50 7.96 -4.45
N ASN A 320 1.55 8.42 -5.71
CA ASN A 320 1.11 9.74 -6.13
C ASN A 320 -0.42 9.86 -6.35
N GLY A 321 -1.20 8.82 -6.06
CA GLY A 321 -2.67 8.84 -6.23
C GLY A 321 -3.14 8.74 -7.68
N GLN A 322 -2.28 8.31 -8.60
CA GLN A 322 -2.53 8.21 -10.03
C GLN A 322 -3.07 6.82 -10.43
N TRP A 323 -3.84 6.18 -9.54
CA TRP A 323 -4.40 4.85 -9.76
C TRP A 323 -5.26 4.77 -11.04
N PHE A 324 -6.09 5.79 -11.30
CA PHE A 324 -7.02 5.83 -12.41
C PHE A 324 -6.44 6.55 -13.64
N THR A 325 -5.19 6.22 -14.01
CA THR A 325 -4.53 6.81 -15.18
C THR A 325 -4.24 5.76 -16.25
N PRO A 326 -4.26 6.15 -17.55
CA PRO A 326 -3.97 5.22 -18.64
C PRO A 326 -2.60 4.54 -18.52
N LEU A 327 -1.59 5.23 -17.97
CA LEU A 327 -0.27 4.64 -17.78
C LEU A 327 -0.30 3.51 -16.75
N ARG A 328 -0.99 3.70 -15.60
CA ARG A 328 -1.14 2.64 -14.61
C ARG A 328 -1.88 1.43 -15.20
N GLU A 329 -2.93 1.66 -15.99
CA GLU A 329 -3.68 0.59 -16.66
C GLU A 329 -2.81 -0.17 -17.66
N ALA A 330 -2.02 0.53 -18.49
CA ALA A 330 -1.10 -0.08 -19.42
C ALA A 330 -0.03 -0.92 -18.71
N LEU A 331 0.52 -0.42 -17.58
CA LEU A 331 1.46 -1.17 -16.76
C LEU A 331 0.81 -2.41 -16.13
N SER A 332 -0.44 -2.31 -15.67
CA SER A 332 -1.19 -3.48 -15.16
C SER A 332 -1.36 -4.54 -16.24
N ALA A 333 -1.74 -4.16 -17.46
CA ALA A 333 -1.87 -5.09 -18.57
C ALA A 333 -0.53 -5.78 -18.92
N PHE A 334 0.58 -5.03 -18.90
CA PHE A 334 1.92 -5.61 -19.04
C PHE A 334 2.22 -6.60 -17.92
N VAL A 335 1.98 -6.22 -16.66
CA VAL A 335 2.20 -7.08 -15.50
C VAL A 335 1.37 -8.34 -15.62
N ASP A 336 0.07 -8.25 -15.88
CA ASP A 336 -0.84 -9.39 -16.01
C ASP A 336 -0.35 -10.38 -17.07
N LYS A 337 0.14 -9.88 -18.22
CA LYS A 337 0.75 -10.71 -19.24
C LYS A 337 1.97 -11.49 -18.76
N THR A 338 2.79 -10.88 -17.89
CA THR A 338 3.96 -11.59 -17.32
C THR A 338 3.56 -12.67 -16.32
N GLN A 339 2.37 -12.58 -15.73
CA GLN A 339 1.91 -13.47 -14.67
C GLN A 339 1.22 -14.74 -15.16
N GLU A 340 0.86 -14.85 -16.45
CA GLU A 340 0.12 -16.00 -17.00
C GLU A 340 0.74 -17.37 -16.65
N ARG A 341 2.05 -17.43 -16.41
CA ARG A 341 2.79 -18.66 -16.06
C ARG A 341 3.33 -18.65 -14.63
N VAL A 342 3.06 -17.62 -13.86
CA VAL A 342 3.48 -17.56 -12.45
C VAL A 342 2.47 -18.36 -11.62
N THR A 343 2.55 -19.68 -11.78
CA THR A 343 1.66 -20.67 -11.15
C THR A 343 2.50 -21.75 -10.50
N GLY A 344 2.24 -22.06 -9.25
CA GLY A 344 3.00 -23.04 -8.50
C GLY A 344 2.90 -22.91 -7.00
N LYS A 345 3.81 -23.54 -6.30
CA LYS A 345 3.83 -23.68 -4.84
C LYS A 345 5.14 -23.15 -4.29
N VAL A 346 5.05 -22.40 -3.19
CA VAL A 346 6.21 -21.85 -2.46
C VAL A 346 6.13 -22.27 -1.00
N LYS A 347 7.21 -22.81 -0.47
CA LYS A 347 7.38 -23.10 0.95
C LYS A 347 8.34 -22.11 1.59
N LEU A 348 7.92 -21.52 2.71
CA LEU A 348 8.67 -20.54 3.46
C LEU A 348 8.85 -20.98 4.92
N LYS A 349 9.86 -20.42 5.55
CA LYS A 349 10.11 -20.53 6.98
C LYS A 349 10.19 -19.13 7.58
N LEU A 350 9.31 -18.82 8.54
CA LEU A 350 9.30 -17.58 9.31
C LEU A 350 10.03 -17.77 10.61
N TYR A 351 10.95 -16.86 10.93
CA TYR A 351 11.71 -16.94 12.17
C TYR A 351 12.24 -15.57 12.59
N LYS A 352 11.77 -15.06 13.71
CA LYS A 352 12.28 -13.84 14.36
C LYS A 352 12.50 -12.68 13.37
N GLY A 353 11.45 -12.24 12.72
CA GLY A 353 11.47 -11.13 11.76
C GLY A 353 12.00 -11.50 10.37
N ASN A 354 12.45 -12.73 10.14
CA ASN A 354 13.03 -13.16 8.86
C ASN A 354 12.09 -14.10 8.09
N ILE A 355 12.07 -13.94 6.77
CA ILE A 355 11.41 -14.84 5.84
C ILE A 355 12.49 -15.59 5.07
N ILE A 356 12.50 -16.92 5.18
CA ILE A 356 13.55 -17.79 4.64
C ILE A 356 12.93 -18.73 3.60
N LYS A 357 13.57 -18.84 2.44
CA LYS A 357 13.19 -19.78 1.39
C LYS A 357 13.33 -21.22 1.87
N ALA A 358 12.32 -22.06 1.64
CA ALA A 358 12.33 -23.47 2.02
C ALA A 358 11.93 -24.42 0.86
N GLY A 359 11.70 -23.87 -0.33
CA GLY A 359 11.41 -24.60 -1.57
C GLY A 359 10.39 -23.88 -2.43
N ALA A 360 10.45 -24.12 -3.74
CA ALA A 360 9.45 -23.67 -4.70
C ALA A 360 9.31 -24.67 -5.85
N TRP A 361 8.10 -24.81 -6.38
CA TRP A 361 7.76 -25.74 -7.44
C TRP A 361 6.79 -25.10 -8.43
N SER A 362 7.00 -25.33 -9.70
CA SER A 362 6.11 -24.87 -10.77
C SER A 362 6.23 -25.79 -11.98
N ASP A 363 5.08 -26.13 -12.58
CA ASP A 363 5.04 -26.84 -13.87
C ASP A 363 5.49 -25.92 -15.03
N TYR A 364 5.56 -24.62 -14.79
CA TYR A 364 6.07 -23.60 -15.73
C TYR A 364 7.51 -23.18 -15.43
N SER A 365 8.25 -23.98 -14.63
CA SER A 365 9.62 -23.66 -14.26
C SER A 365 10.53 -23.63 -15.50
N LEU A 366 11.30 -22.57 -15.62
CA LEU A 366 12.39 -22.45 -16.59
C LEU A 366 13.71 -23.00 -16.04
N TYR A 367 13.75 -23.36 -14.74
CA TYR A 367 14.88 -24.03 -14.12
C TYR A 367 14.84 -25.52 -14.45
N SER A 368 15.86 -26.02 -15.11
CA SER A 368 16.08 -27.44 -15.41
C SER A 368 17.25 -27.97 -14.60
N GLU A 369 17.00 -28.97 -13.75
CA GLU A 369 18.05 -29.63 -12.97
C GLU A 369 19.08 -30.31 -13.85
N GLU A 370 18.64 -30.92 -14.99
CA GLU A 370 19.53 -31.56 -15.95
C GLU A 370 20.56 -30.60 -16.55
N ILE A 371 20.09 -29.35 -16.91
CA ILE A 371 20.95 -28.34 -17.51
C ILE A 371 21.82 -27.64 -16.47
N ALA A 372 21.28 -27.45 -15.26
CA ALA A 372 21.92 -26.68 -14.19
C ALA A 372 22.88 -27.50 -13.32
N THR A 373 22.97 -28.83 -13.56
CA THR A 373 23.83 -29.71 -12.76
C THR A 373 25.31 -29.39 -12.92
N PHE A 374 26.08 -29.56 -11.84
CA PHE A 374 27.54 -29.57 -11.88
C PHE A 374 28.12 -30.97 -12.08
N GLY A 375 27.26 -32.01 -12.21
CA GLY A 375 27.62 -33.36 -12.55
C GLY A 375 27.79 -33.58 -14.03
N GLU A 376 27.85 -34.85 -14.46
CA GLU A 376 27.82 -35.21 -15.87
C GLU A 376 26.44 -34.93 -16.45
N ASP A 377 26.36 -34.23 -17.56
CA ASP A 377 25.16 -34.02 -18.35
C ASP A 377 25.46 -34.31 -19.85
N ASN A 378 24.42 -34.70 -20.58
CA ASN A 378 24.48 -34.92 -22.01
C ASN A 378 23.59 -33.91 -22.78
N VAL A 379 23.06 -32.89 -22.10
CA VAL A 379 22.07 -31.96 -22.62
C VAL A 379 22.72 -30.66 -23.08
N TYR A 380 23.81 -30.24 -22.41
CA TYR A 380 24.50 -28.99 -22.65
C TYR A 380 25.92 -29.19 -23.18
N ASN A 381 26.21 -28.65 -24.37
CA ASN A 381 27.54 -28.70 -24.95
C ASN A 381 28.39 -27.51 -24.47
N GLN A 382 29.27 -27.74 -23.50
CA GLN A 382 30.13 -26.68 -22.94
C GLN A 382 31.07 -26.03 -23.97
N ALA A 383 31.40 -26.72 -25.09
CA ALA A 383 32.24 -26.15 -26.15
C ALA A 383 31.61 -24.97 -26.89
N ASP A 384 30.27 -24.88 -26.93
CA ASP A 384 29.55 -23.79 -27.60
C ASP A 384 29.80 -22.43 -26.93
N ALA A 385 30.16 -22.43 -25.63
CA ALA A 385 30.53 -21.22 -24.89
C ALA A 385 31.71 -20.47 -25.55
N THR A 386 32.67 -21.16 -26.16
CA THR A 386 33.83 -20.54 -26.82
C THR A 386 33.41 -19.63 -27.95
N GLY A 387 32.53 -20.08 -28.84
CA GLY A 387 32.00 -19.28 -29.94
C GLY A 387 31.22 -18.06 -29.46
N PHE A 388 30.35 -18.28 -28.50
CA PHE A 388 29.57 -17.19 -27.88
C PHE A 388 30.47 -16.12 -27.23
N ILE A 389 31.44 -16.53 -26.40
CA ILE A 389 32.34 -15.61 -25.70
C ILE A 389 33.19 -14.81 -26.66
N ASN A 390 33.71 -15.44 -27.76
CA ASN A 390 34.48 -14.76 -28.75
C ASN A 390 33.72 -13.63 -29.46
N LEU A 391 32.45 -13.86 -29.82
CA LEU A 391 31.59 -12.85 -30.46
C LEU A 391 31.13 -11.80 -29.47
N PHE A 392 30.66 -12.20 -28.32
CA PHE A 392 30.14 -11.32 -27.28
C PHE A 392 31.24 -10.40 -26.70
N GLY A 393 32.46 -10.93 -26.55
CA GLY A 393 33.61 -10.22 -26.04
C GLY A 393 34.35 -9.37 -27.10
N LEU A 394 34.00 -9.46 -28.42
CA LEU A 394 34.68 -8.75 -29.48
C LEU A 394 34.74 -7.22 -29.31
N PRO A 395 33.66 -6.53 -28.93
CA PRO A 395 33.71 -5.08 -28.67
C PRO A 395 34.71 -4.72 -27.56
N ILE A 396 34.76 -5.51 -26.48
CA ILE A 396 35.70 -5.32 -25.36
C ILE A 396 37.14 -5.48 -25.83
N LYS A 397 37.41 -6.50 -26.63
CA LYS A 397 38.74 -6.75 -27.23
C LYS A 397 39.18 -5.59 -28.12
N VAL A 398 38.32 -5.09 -29.00
CA VAL A 398 38.59 -3.95 -29.88
C VAL A 398 38.86 -2.69 -29.07
N GLN A 399 38.04 -2.41 -28.05
CA GLN A 399 38.22 -1.25 -27.18
C GLN A 399 39.57 -1.32 -26.43
N ALA A 400 39.97 -2.48 -25.93
CA ALA A 400 41.25 -2.69 -25.29
C ALA A 400 42.43 -2.41 -26.26
N GLN A 401 42.31 -2.86 -27.53
CA GLN A 401 43.32 -2.57 -28.57
C GLN A 401 43.44 -1.09 -28.88
N VAL A 402 42.32 -0.35 -28.94
CA VAL A 402 42.33 1.11 -29.14
C VAL A 402 42.97 1.81 -27.95
N ASN A 403 42.61 1.44 -26.72
CA ASN A 403 43.19 2.02 -25.51
C ASN A 403 44.70 1.78 -25.41
N ALA A 404 45.18 0.62 -25.85
CA ALA A 404 46.60 0.32 -25.87
C ALA A 404 47.38 1.20 -26.88
N LYS A 405 46.76 1.55 -28.03
CA LYS A 405 47.33 2.51 -28.99
C LYS A 405 47.41 3.93 -28.41
N LEU A 406 46.34 4.37 -27.73
CA LEU A 406 46.30 5.69 -27.09
C LEU A 406 47.37 5.84 -25.99
N LYS A 407 47.61 4.82 -25.18
CA LYS A 407 48.70 4.80 -24.17
C LYS A 407 50.11 4.84 -24.73
N LYS A 408 50.28 4.48 -26.00
CA LYS A 408 51.60 4.59 -26.72
C LYS A 408 51.82 5.95 -27.34
N ILE A 409 50.82 6.82 -27.36
CA ILE A 409 50.89 8.16 -27.97
C ILE A 409 51.09 9.23 -26.88
N ILE A 410 50.85 8.88 -25.62
CA ILE A 410 51.13 9.71 -24.43
C ILE A 410 52.47 9.27 -23.83
#